data_e6fc23c17a94ba9bb8be68341ee0e45f
#
_entry.id   e6fc23c17a94ba9bb8be68341ee0e45f
#
_cell.length_a   1.000
_cell.length_b   1.000
_cell.length_c   1.000
_cell.angle_alpha   90.00
_cell.angle_beta   90.00
_cell.angle_gamma   90.00
#
_symmetry.space_group_name_H-M   'P 1'
#
loop_
_entity.id
_entity.type
_entity.pdbx_description
1 polymer ?
#
loop_
_entity_poly.entity_id
_entity_poly.type
_entity_poly.pdbx_seq_one_letter_code
_entity_poly.pdbx_strand_id
1 'polypeptide(L)'
;GYFAFEVVKDAARDLSEGRIPAGIPDSILENVKMDREVNGDLWKADLGRVERGKGWANLFDIDVELVRVNGQVWTMQAPSGRFFEKNMRADVTNPRGTMTEGALLFHYRAPAASWEQKTNYLVFPKGFEASGDLGAFEAGYMTLIPGGIMEADKGATVKWFDREEKTQ
;
A
#
# COMPACT_ATOMS: atom_id res chain seq x y z
N GLY A 1 0.02 -9.73 -8.96
CA GLY A 1 0.00 -8.29 -8.90
C GLY A 1 0.26 -7.65 -10.22
N TYR A 2 1.34 -7.99 -10.77
CA TYR A 2 1.77 -7.42 -12.04
C TYR A 2 0.79 -7.70 -13.18
N PHE A 3 0.21 -8.88 -13.20
CA PHE A 3 -0.69 -9.27 -14.27
C PHE A 3 -1.96 -8.42 -14.35
N ALA A 4 -2.46 -7.94 -13.22
CA ALA A 4 -3.67 -7.12 -13.24
C ALA A 4 -3.45 -5.82 -14.02
N PHE A 5 -2.28 -5.20 -13.85
CA PHE A 5 -1.98 -3.96 -14.58
C PHE A 5 -1.71 -4.24 -16.06
N GLU A 6 -1.14 -5.39 -16.39
CA GLU A 6 -0.96 -5.76 -17.80
C GLU A 6 -2.30 -5.92 -18.50
N VAL A 7 -3.27 -6.55 -17.85
CA VAL A 7 -4.61 -6.71 -18.43
C VAL A 7 -5.26 -5.35 -18.62
N VAL A 8 -5.12 -4.43 -17.66
CA VAL A 8 -5.67 -3.08 -17.78
C VAL A 8 -5.03 -2.35 -18.97
N LYS A 9 -3.72 -2.47 -19.14
CA LYS A 9 -3.02 -1.84 -20.26
C LYS A 9 -3.54 -2.35 -21.61
N ASP A 10 -3.69 -3.65 -21.74
CA ASP A 10 -4.14 -4.24 -23.01
C ASP A 10 -5.57 -3.81 -23.33
N ALA A 11 -6.46 -3.84 -22.35
CA ALA A 11 -7.83 -3.40 -22.55
C ALA A 11 -7.90 -1.93 -22.95
N ALA A 12 -7.12 -1.08 -22.30
CA ALA A 12 -7.09 0.34 -22.60
C ALA A 12 -6.55 0.60 -24.01
N ARG A 13 -5.55 -0.18 -24.42
CA ARG A 13 -4.97 -0.01 -25.75
C ARG A 13 -6.01 -0.25 -26.83
N ASP A 14 -6.86 -1.26 -26.66
CA ASP A 14 -7.90 -1.58 -27.62
C ASP A 14 -9.00 -0.52 -27.67
N LEU A 15 -9.27 0.13 -26.56
CA LEU A 15 -10.35 1.09 -26.46
C LEU A 15 -9.94 2.51 -26.82
N SER A 16 -8.69 2.86 -26.65
CA SER A 16 -8.29 4.27 -26.72
C SER A 16 -8.25 4.83 -28.11
N GLU A 17 -7.66 4.15 -29.07
CA GLU A 17 -7.57 4.56 -30.46
C GLU A 17 -7.48 6.07 -30.72
N GLY A 18 -6.96 6.80 -29.74
CA GLY A 18 -6.73 8.24 -29.88
C GLY A 18 -7.97 9.10 -29.85
N ARG A 19 -9.08 8.60 -29.38
CA ARG A 19 -10.34 9.34 -29.41
C ARG A 19 -10.70 10.02 -28.10
N ILE A 20 -10.15 9.57 -27.01
CA ILE A 20 -10.55 10.02 -25.68
C ILE A 20 -9.67 11.19 -25.25
N PRO A 21 -10.26 12.33 -24.86
CA PRO A 21 -9.49 13.48 -24.41
C PRO A 21 -8.66 13.16 -23.17
N ALA A 22 -7.57 13.91 -22.98
CA ALA A 22 -6.72 13.77 -21.81
C ALA A 22 -7.54 13.94 -20.53
N GLY A 23 -7.28 13.11 -19.52
CA GLY A 23 -7.97 13.18 -18.24
C GLY A 23 -9.25 12.35 -18.16
N ILE A 24 -9.75 11.86 -19.29
CA ILE A 24 -10.90 10.95 -19.31
C ILE A 24 -10.39 9.52 -19.39
N PRO A 25 -10.90 8.60 -18.56
CA PRO A 25 -10.44 7.21 -18.60
C PRO A 25 -10.75 6.54 -19.93
N ASP A 26 -9.80 5.76 -20.44
CA ASP A 26 -9.98 4.91 -21.62
C ASP A 26 -10.76 3.65 -21.27
N SER A 27 -10.57 3.13 -20.07
CA SER A 27 -11.25 1.94 -19.64
C SER A 27 -11.47 1.98 -18.12
N ILE A 28 -12.46 1.22 -17.69
CA ILE A 28 -12.80 1.08 -16.28
C ILE A 28 -12.93 -0.40 -15.98
N LEU A 29 -12.24 -0.84 -14.95
CA LEU A 29 -12.32 -2.21 -14.46
C LEU A 29 -12.78 -2.21 -13.02
N GLU A 30 -13.53 -3.22 -12.64
CA GLU A 30 -14.01 -3.37 -11.27
C GLU A 30 -13.51 -4.68 -10.68
N ASN A 31 -13.34 -4.71 -9.36
CA ASN A 31 -12.94 -5.91 -8.63
C ASN A 31 -11.65 -6.54 -9.16
N VAL A 32 -10.61 -5.72 -9.27
CA VAL A 32 -9.30 -6.17 -9.74
C VAL A 32 -8.56 -6.78 -8.56
N LYS A 33 -8.01 -7.98 -8.76
CA LYS A 33 -7.25 -8.70 -7.73
C LYS A 33 -5.82 -8.92 -8.19
N MET A 34 -4.89 -8.79 -7.26
CA MET A 34 -3.47 -8.97 -7.53
C MET A 34 -2.84 -9.82 -6.44
N ASP A 35 -1.97 -10.74 -6.84
CA ASP A 35 -1.15 -11.54 -5.94
C ASP A 35 0.29 -11.47 -6.40
N ARG A 36 1.21 -11.41 -5.42
CA ARG A 36 2.62 -11.37 -5.75
C ARG A 36 3.46 -11.85 -4.57
N GLU A 37 4.57 -12.52 -4.89
CA GLU A 37 5.57 -12.90 -3.90
C GLU A 37 6.89 -12.21 -4.22
N VAL A 38 7.51 -11.58 -3.22
CA VAL A 38 8.79 -10.90 -3.37
C VAL A 38 9.66 -11.21 -2.16
N ASN A 39 10.74 -11.95 -2.38
CA ASN A 39 11.69 -12.33 -1.33
C ASN A 39 11.01 -12.97 -0.12
N GLY A 40 9.99 -13.80 -0.37
CA GLY A 40 9.23 -14.48 0.66
C GLY A 40 8.03 -13.71 1.20
N ASP A 41 7.97 -12.41 0.96
CA ASP A 41 6.80 -11.61 1.34
C ASP A 41 5.67 -11.86 0.35
N LEU A 42 4.45 -12.05 0.87
CA LEU A 42 3.28 -12.32 0.04
C LEU A 42 2.37 -11.10 0.03
N TRP A 43 2.13 -10.56 -1.15
CA TRP A 43 1.25 -9.41 -1.36
C TRP A 43 -0.07 -9.86 -1.96
N LYS A 44 -1.17 -9.36 -1.41
CA LYS A 44 -2.50 -9.49 -2.01
C LYS A 44 -3.14 -8.12 -2.03
N ALA A 45 -3.71 -7.73 -3.16
CA ALA A 45 -4.39 -6.46 -3.26
C ALA A 45 -5.70 -6.63 -4.00
N ASP A 46 -6.74 -6.02 -3.46
CA ASP A 46 -8.06 -5.92 -4.09
C ASP A 46 -8.31 -4.44 -4.37
N LEU A 47 -8.67 -4.14 -5.60
CA LEU A 47 -9.02 -2.79 -6.02
C LEU A 47 -10.48 -2.82 -6.45
N GLY A 48 -11.32 -2.04 -5.79
CA GLY A 48 -12.74 -2.04 -6.12
C GLY A 48 -13.00 -1.50 -7.51
N ARG A 49 -12.20 -0.52 -7.94
CA ARG A 49 -12.34 0.10 -9.25
C ARG A 49 -11.00 0.63 -9.72
N VAL A 50 -10.73 0.48 -11.02
CA VAL A 50 -9.56 1.03 -11.67
C VAL A 50 -10.04 1.79 -12.91
N GLU A 51 -9.70 3.06 -12.98
CA GLU A 51 -9.98 3.91 -14.14
C GLU A 51 -8.66 4.19 -14.82
N ARG A 52 -8.50 3.70 -16.01
CA ARG A 52 -7.22 3.79 -16.70
C ARG A 52 -7.28 4.79 -17.84
N GLY A 53 -6.29 5.68 -17.86
CA GLY A 53 -6.06 6.59 -18.96
C GLY A 53 -4.73 6.27 -19.63
N LYS A 54 -4.22 7.23 -20.36
CA LYS A 54 -2.96 7.05 -21.09
C LYS A 54 -1.79 7.29 -20.14
N GLY A 55 -1.12 6.21 -19.75
CA GLY A 55 0.04 6.27 -18.87
C GLY A 55 -0.28 6.40 -17.39
N TRP A 56 -1.54 6.32 -17.00
CA TRP A 56 -1.96 6.44 -15.62
C TRP A 56 -3.19 5.60 -15.34
N ALA A 57 -3.42 5.34 -14.07
CA ALA A 57 -4.67 4.72 -13.62
C ALA A 57 -5.05 5.30 -12.26
N ASN A 58 -6.33 5.59 -12.07
CA ASN A 58 -6.87 5.93 -10.76
C ASN A 58 -7.34 4.64 -10.08
N LEU A 59 -6.98 4.47 -8.82
CA LEU A 59 -7.30 3.30 -8.03
C LEU A 59 -8.27 3.70 -6.93
N PHE A 60 -9.31 2.89 -6.71
CA PHE A 60 -10.33 3.18 -5.71
C PHE A 60 -10.60 1.95 -4.86
N ASP A 61 -10.96 2.19 -3.61
CA ASP A 61 -11.30 1.14 -2.66
C ASP A 61 -10.20 0.09 -2.59
N ILE A 62 -9.04 0.56 -2.18
CA ILE A 62 -7.82 -0.24 -2.14
C ILE A 62 -7.80 -1.05 -0.83
N ASP A 63 -7.57 -2.35 -0.94
CA ASP A 63 -7.45 -3.23 0.21
C ASP A 63 -6.25 -4.15 -0.05
N VAL A 64 -5.23 -4.04 0.79
CA VAL A 64 -3.97 -4.77 0.61
C VAL A 64 -3.66 -5.56 1.87
N GLU A 65 -3.16 -6.78 1.66
CA GLU A 65 -2.59 -7.60 2.73
C GLU A 65 -1.16 -7.96 2.36
N LEU A 66 -0.25 -7.76 3.27
CA LEU A 66 1.16 -8.12 3.12
C LEU A 66 1.54 -9.06 4.25
N VAL A 67 1.84 -10.31 3.91
CA VAL A 67 2.33 -11.30 4.86
C VAL A 67 3.84 -11.37 4.69
N ARG A 68 4.56 -10.92 5.69
CA ARG A 68 6.01 -10.81 5.62
C ARG A 68 6.69 -12.11 6.05
N VAL A 69 7.89 -12.30 5.55
CA VAL A 69 8.66 -13.50 5.84
C VAL A 69 8.98 -13.64 7.33
N ASN A 70 9.03 -12.53 8.06
CA ASN A 70 9.28 -12.54 9.51
C ASN A 70 8.02 -12.80 10.35
N GLY A 71 6.89 -13.09 9.71
CA GLY A 71 5.63 -13.38 10.40
C GLY A 71 4.73 -12.19 10.63
N GLN A 72 5.18 -10.98 10.33
CA GLN A 72 4.30 -9.82 10.43
C GLN A 72 3.24 -9.86 9.33
N VAL A 73 2.04 -9.46 9.68
CA VAL A 73 0.96 -9.28 8.70
C VAL A 73 0.51 -7.84 8.74
N TRP A 74 0.61 -7.20 7.59
CA TRP A 74 0.17 -5.82 7.41
C TRP A 74 -1.08 -5.81 6.57
N THR A 75 -2.07 -5.03 6.97
CA THR A 75 -3.21 -4.73 6.14
C THR A 75 -3.19 -3.24 5.82
N MET A 76 -3.74 -2.88 4.68
CA MET A 76 -3.86 -1.48 4.30
C MET A 76 -5.17 -1.27 3.57
N GLN A 77 -5.94 -0.29 4.00
CA GLN A 77 -7.11 0.19 3.29
C GLN A 77 -6.87 1.65 2.93
N ALA A 78 -7.25 2.03 1.74
CA ALA A 78 -7.15 3.40 1.31
C ALA A 78 -8.29 3.72 0.34
N PRO A 79 -8.84 4.95 0.42
CA PRO A 79 -9.96 5.30 -0.46
C PRO A 79 -9.54 5.41 -1.91
N SER A 80 -8.33 5.87 -2.19
CA SER A 80 -7.90 6.10 -3.56
C SER A 80 -6.39 6.13 -3.68
N GLY A 81 -5.94 6.02 -4.92
CA GLY A 81 -4.54 6.14 -5.28
C GLY A 81 -4.40 6.35 -6.76
N ARG A 82 -3.18 6.47 -7.21
CA ARG A 82 -2.88 6.63 -8.63
C ARG A 82 -1.66 5.81 -9.01
N PHE A 83 -1.78 5.10 -10.11
CA PHE A 83 -0.68 4.32 -10.66
C PHE A 83 -0.12 5.04 -11.89
N PHE A 84 1.20 5.08 -11.98
CA PHE A 84 1.92 5.69 -13.11
C PHE A 84 2.69 4.60 -13.83
N GLU A 85 2.38 4.40 -15.13
CA GLU A 85 3.01 3.35 -15.93
C GLU A 85 4.49 3.59 -16.17
N LYS A 86 4.86 4.85 -16.37
CA LYS A 86 6.23 5.19 -16.75
C LYS A 86 7.26 4.61 -15.80
N ASN A 87 7.03 4.73 -14.51
CA ASN A 87 7.92 4.22 -13.48
C ASN A 87 7.31 3.09 -12.65
N MET A 88 6.17 2.58 -13.07
CA MET A 88 5.48 1.47 -12.40
C MET A 88 5.34 1.75 -10.90
N ARG A 89 4.81 2.91 -10.57
CA ARG A 89 4.67 3.38 -9.19
C ARG A 89 3.21 3.63 -8.86
N ALA A 90 2.80 3.27 -7.67
CA ALA A 90 1.48 3.57 -7.14
C ALA A 90 1.62 4.49 -5.93
N ASP A 91 0.88 5.60 -5.95
CA ASP A 91 0.77 6.50 -4.81
C ASP A 91 -0.62 6.37 -4.22
N VAL A 92 -0.70 6.25 -2.90
CA VAL A 92 -1.94 5.97 -2.19
C VAL A 92 -2.22 7.09 -1.21
N THR A 93 -3.47 7.50 -1.11
CA THR A 93 -3.92 8.60 -0.25
C THR A 93 -4.57 8.06 1.02
N ASN A 94 -4.15 8.60 2.16
CA ASN A 94 -4.70 8.28 3.48
C ASN A 94 -4.80 6.78 3.76
N PRO A 95 -3.70 6.03 3.62
CA PRO A 95 -3.71 4.62 3.98
C PRO A 95 -3.86 4.45 5.50
N ARG A 96 -4.58 3.40 5.88
CA ARG A 96 -4.72 2.98 7.27
C ARG A 96 -4.85 1.47 7.30
N GLY A 97 -4.55 0.88 8.43
CA GLY A 97 -4.66 -0.57 8.54
C GLY A 97 -4.14 -1.07 9.86
N THR A 98 -3.71 -2.32 9.84
CA THR A 98 -3.20 -3.01 11.01
C THR A 98 -1.87 -3.66 10.72
N MET A 99 -1.10 -3.85 11.77
CA MET A 99 0.08 -4.70 11.74
C MET A 99 -0.03 -5.66 12.91
N THR A 100 0.09 -6.96 12.62
CA THR A 100 0.10 -7.98 13.67
C THR A 100 1.42 -8.74 13.64
N GLU A 101 1.86 -9.12 14.82
CA GLU A 101 3.02 -9.99 14.98
C GLU A 101 2.78 -10.83 16.22
N GLY A 102 2.48 -12.12 16.03
CA GLY A 102 2.07 -12.97 17.15
C GLY A 102 0.78 -12.42 17.78
N ALA A 103 0.83 -12.17 19.08
CA ALA A 103 -0.30 -11.63 19.82
C ALA A 103 -0.39 -10.10 19.77
N LEU A 104 0.60 -9.44 19.17
CA LEU A 104 0.63 -7.98 19.10
C LEU A 104 -0.22 -7.49 17.95
N LEU A 105 -0.99 -6.45 18.20
CA LEU A 105 -1.80 -5.78 17.19
C LEU A 105 -1.62 -4.28 17.31
N PHE A 106 -1.26 -3.65 16.19
CA PHE A 106 -1.18 -2.21 16.08
C PHE A 106 -2.08 -1.74 14.96
N HIS A 107 -2.72 -0.60 15.18
CA HIS A 107 -3.43 0.12 14.14
C HIS A 107 -2.54 1.26 13.69
N TYR A 108 -2.46 1.49 12.37
CA TYR A 108 -1.63 2.56 11.85
C TYR A 108 -2.41 3.41 10.85
N ARG A 109 -1.89 4.59 10.62
CA ARG A 109 -2.38 5.50 9.59
C ARG A 109 -1.23 6.37 9.10
N ALA A 110 -1.39 6.87 7.88
CA ALA A 110 -0.42 7.77 7.28
C ALA A 110 -1.14 8.66 6.26
N PRO A 111 -0.60 9.86 5.97
CA PRO A 111 -1.20 10.71 4.94
C PRO A 111 -1.04 10.13 3.53
N ALA A 112 0.03 9.38 3.29
CA ALA A 112 0.34 8.86 1.97
C ALA A 112 1.21 7.61 2.06
N ALA A 113 1.11 6.77 1.04
CA ALA A 113 2.05 5.67 0.84
C ALA A 113 2.40 5.61 -0.64
N SER A 114 3.58 5.10 -0.94
CA SER A 114 4.05 4.94 -2.31
C SER A 114 4.70 3.57 -2.47
N TRP A 115 4.35 2.89 -3.54
CA TRP A 115 4.93 1.60 -3.88
C TRP A 115 5.52 1.67 -5.27
N GLU A 116 6.70 1.11 -5.44
CA GLU A 116 7.36 1.08 -6.74
C GLU A 116 7.71 -0.36 -7.10
N GLN A 117 7.33 -0.78 -8.29
CA GLN A 117 7.54 -2.17 -8.71
C GLN A 117 9.01 -2.56 -8.74
N LYS A 118 9.87 -1.65 -9.15
CA LYS A 118 11.30 -1.92 -9.29
C LYS A 118 11.93 -2.41 -8.00
N THR A 119 11.57 -1.81 -6.89
CA THR A 119 12.14 -2.16 -5.57
C THR A 119 11.19 -3.00 -4.73
N ASN A 120 9.89 -2.91 -4.98
CA ASN A 120 8.81 -3.40 -4.13
C ASN A 120 8.84 -2.79 -2.73
N TYR A 121 9.45 -1.63 -2.58
CA TYR A 121 9.40 -0.89 -1.33
C TYR A 121 8.04 -0.25 -1.17
N LEU A 122 7.52 -0.31 0.05
CA LEU A 122 6.35 0.46 0.43
C LEU A 122 6.83 1.57 1.34
N VAL A 123 6.65 2.80 0.91
CA VAL A 123 7.19 3.98 1.59
C VAL A 123 6.05 4.85 2.08
N PHE A 124 6.18 5.36 3.31
CA PHE A 124 5.27 6.35 3.88
C PHE A 124 6.04 7.67 4.02
N PRO A 125 6.05 8.50 2.95
CA PRO A 125 6.98 9.62 2.89
C PRO A 125 6.58 10.85 3.69
N LYS A 126 5.33 10.91 4.15
CA LYS A 126 4.79 12.09 4.85
C LYS A 126 4.46 11.80 6.30
N GLY A 127 5.02 10.72 6.84
CA GLY A 127 4.79 10.35 8.22
C GLY A 127 4.04 9.04 8.36
N PHE A 128 4.14 8.48 9.55
CA PHE A 128 3.54 7.19 9.89
C PHE A 128 3.25 7.19 11.38
N GLU A 129 2.05 6.77 11.76
CA GLU A 129 1.66 6.64 13.15
C GLU A 129 1.06 5.27 13.39
N ALA A 130 1.48 4.60 14.47
CA ALA A 130 0.90 3.32 14.86
C ALA A 130 0.67 3.30 16.36
N SER A 131 -0.38 2.65 16.80
CA SER A 131 -0.67 2.48 18.23
C SER A 131 -1.39 1.18 18.50
N GLY A 132 -1.17 0.65 19.68
CA GLY A 132 -1.80 -0.56 20.16
C GLY A 132 -1.75 -0.60 21.69
N ASP A 133 -2.09 -1.76 22.27
CA ASP A 133 -2.15 -1.90 23.72
C ASP A 133 -0.80 -1.72 24.40
N LEU A 134 0.29 -2.05 23.72
CA LEU A 134 1.62 -2.01 24.30
C LEU A 134 2.33 -0.67 24.13
N GLY A 135 1.89 0.14 23.18
CA GLY A 135 2.60 1.38 22.94
C GLY A 135 2.18 2.07 21.68
N ALA A 136 2.93 3.09 21.31
CA ALA A 136 2.73 3.87 20.10
C ALA A 136 4.06 4.13 19.43
N PHE A 137 4.00 4.31 18.12
CA PHE A 137 5.17 4.56 17.30
C PHE A 137 4.82 5.65 16.29
N GLU A 138 5.74 6.58 16.10
CA GLU A 138 5.62 7.63 15.10
C GLU A 138 6.93 7.75 14.36
N ALA A 139 6.86 8.04 13.07
CA ALA A 139 8.05 8.36 12.28
C ALA A 139 7.68 9.40 11.24
N GLY A 140 8.62 10.28 10.90
CA GLY A 140 8.41 11.24 9.84
C GLY A 140 8.52 10.62 8.46
N TYR A 141 9.15 9.44 8.38
CA TYR A 141 9.35 8.70 7.14
C TYR A 141 9.52 7.22 7.49
N MET A 142 8.85 6.35 6.76
CA MET A 142 8.89 4.92 7.01
C MET A 142 9.00 4.17 5.72
N THR A 143 9.81 3.12 5.68
CA THR A 143 9.95 2.23 4.53
C THR A 143 9.80 0.78 4.95
N LEU A 144 8.97 0.03 4.25
CA LEU A 144 8.91 -1.42 4.35
C LEU A 144 9.66 -2.00 3.15
N ILE A 145 10.74 -2.71 3.45
CA ILE A 145 11.61 -3.31 2.44
C ILE A 145 11.31 -4.80 2.37
N PRO A 146 11.24 -5.41 1.17
CA PRO A 146 10.99 -6.84 1.05
C PRO A 146 11.99 -7.66 1.87
N GLY A 147 11.52 -8.78 2.41
CA GLY A 147 12.34 -9.63 3.26
C GLY A 147 12.20 -9.36 4.75
N GLY A 148 11.21 -8.57 5.15
CA GLY A 148 10.89 -8.36 6.55
C GLY A 148 11.57 -7.18 7.20
N ILE A 149 12.20 -6.32 6.42
CA ILE A 149 12.93 -5.14 6.93
C ILE A 149 12.00 -3.94 7.03
N MET A 150 12.17 -3.15 8.09
CA MET A 150 11.42 -1.92 8.28
C MET A 150 12.40 -0.85 8.72
N GLU A 151 12.38 0.29 8.03
CA GLU A 151 13.26 1.42 8.36
C GLU A 151 12.43 2.66 8.63
N ALA A 152 12.75 3.35 9.72
CA ALA A 152 12.09 4.60 10.08
C ALA A 152 13.13 5.72 10.12
N ASP A 153 12.76 6.90 9.66
CA ASP A 153 13.66 8.04 9.56
C ASP A 153 12.89 9.34 9.81
N LYS A 154 13.64 10.43 9.87
CA LYS A 154 13.09 11.79 10.07
C LYS A 154 12.29 11.92 11.36
N GLY A 155 12.93 11.48 12.46
CA GLY A 155 12.35 11.63 13.77
C GLY A 155 11.39 10.53 14.15
N ALA A 156 11.92 9.36 14.50
CA ALA A 156 11.11 8.26 15.00
C ALA A 156 10.96 8.37 16.52
N THR A 157 9.77 8.11 17.01
CA THR A 157 9.46 8.11 18.42
C THR A 157 8.70 6.84 18.78
N VAL A 158 9.13 6.17 19.86
CA VAL A 158 8.47 4.98 20.37
C VAL A 158 8.05 5.27 21.80
N LYS A 159 6.79 4.98 22.12
CA LYS A 159 6.25 5.15 23.44
C LYS A 159 5.66 3.81 23.89
N TRP A 160 6.22 3.25 24.97
CA TRP A 160 5.71 2.02 25.54
C TRP A 160 4.74 2.34 26.66
N PHE A 161 3.62 1.62 26.71
CA PHE A 161 2.64 1.76 27.77
C PHE A 161 3.01 0.83 28.91
N ASP A 162 2.91 1.32 30.13
CA ASP A 162 3.23 0.53 31.30
C ASP A 162 2.06 -0.36 31.68
N ARG A 163 2.11 -1.60 31.24
CA ARG A 163 1.03 -2.54 31.49
C ARG A 163 1.11 -3.19 32.85
N GLU A 164 2.28 -3.18 33.48
CA GLU A 164 2.44 -3.79 34.78
C GLU A 164 1.64 -3.07 35.85
N GLU A 165 1.59 -1.75 35.80
CA GLU A 165 0.78 -0.96 36.72
C GLU A 165 -0.70 -1.27 36.57
N LYS A 166 -1.14 -1.66 35.42
CA LYS A 166 -2.55 -1.95 35.19
C LYS A 166 -2.98 -3.30 35.73
N THR A 167 -2.05 -4.19 35.96
CA THR A 167 -2.35 -5.56 36.40
C THR A 167 -2.36 -5.70 37.91
N GLN A 168 -1.99 -4.68 38.66
CA GLN A 168 -1.92 -4.71 40.12
C GLN A 168 -3.26 -4.35 40.80
#